data_9a450740bd3a7bb370e073533fdb746f
#
_entry.id   9a450740bd3a7bb370e073533fdb746f
#
_cell.length_a   1.000
_cell.length_b   1.000
_cell.length_c   1.000
_cell.angle_alpha   90.00
_cell.angle_beta   90.00
_cell.angle_gamma   90.00
#
_symmetry.space_group_name_H-M   'P 1'
#
loop_
_entity.id
_entity.type
_entity.pdbx_description
1 polymer ?
#
loop_
_entity_poly.entity_id
_entity_poly.type
_entity_poly.pdbx_seq_one_letter_code
_entity_poly.pdbx_strand_id
1 'polypeptide(L)'
;MSDNRLALVVDDIPANRLIAEAMLKQLGWSVLLACDGREALRMLGSTTLDLVLLDISMPGMSGMEVCQNIRTNSALAELPVIAYTAHAQPEDRRNFIASGFNEVLIKPVNRETLASAVAAVMQHHQ
;
A
#
# COMPACT_ATOMS: atom_id res chain seq x y z
N MET A 1 22.06 -9.70 8.50
CA MET A 1 20.99 -10.13 7.96
C MET A 1 20.26 -9.16 7.15
N SER A 2 20.15 -9.42 6.01
CA SER A 2 19.54 -8.49 5.16
C SER A 2 18.06 -8.66 5.26
N ASP A 3 17.42 -7.58 5.43
CA ASP A 3 16.02 -7.58 5.40
C ASP A 3 15.61 -7.23 4.04
N ASN A 4 15.46 -8.19 3.21
CA ASN A 4 14.96 -7.92 1.87
C ASN A 4 13.45 -7.73 1.93
N ARG A 5 13.03 -6.73 2.65
CA ARG A 5 11.62 -6.39 2.70
C ARG A 5 11.21 -5.74 1.40
N LEU A 6 10.13 -6.26 0.84
CA LEU A 6 9.67 -5.85 -0.47
C LEU A 6 8.29 -5.22 -0.38
N ALA A 7 8.18 -3.99 -0.85
CA ALA A 7 6.91 -3.26 -0.90
C ALA A 7 6.43 -3.12 -2.32
N LEU A 8 5.12 -3.08 -2.49
CA LEU A 8 4.50 -2.78 -3.78
C LEU A 8 3.82 -1.42 -3.67
N VAL A 9 4.12 -0.52 -4.61
CA VAL A 9 3.46 0.77 -4.70
C VAL A 9 2.52 0.73 -5.90
N VAL A 10 1.24 0.98 -5.66
CA VAL A 10 0.20 0.95 -6.68
C VAL A 10 -0.39 2.35 -6.83
N ASP A 11 -0.16 2.98 -7.97
CA ASP A 11 -0.67 4.32 -8.25
C ASP A 11 -0.69 4.48 -9.76
N ASP A 12 -1.76 5.04 -10.31
CA ASP A 12 -1.87 5.23 -11.75
C ASP A 12 -1.11 6.45 -12.27
N ILE A 13 -0.62 7.30 -11.37
CA ILE A 13 0.13 8.51 -11.75
C ILE A 13 1.62 8.25 -11.59
N PRO A 14 2.40 8.29 -12.70
CA PRO A 14 3.83 7.94 -12.62
C PRO A 14 4.63 8.77 -11.62
N ALA A 15 4.36 10.07 -11.53
CA ALA A 15 5.10 10.92 -10.59
C ALA A 15 4.87 10.47 -9.15
N ASN A 16 3.63 10.12 -8.80
CA ASN A 16 3.33 9.66 -7.44
C ASN A 16 4.03 8.34 -7.15
N ARG A 17 4.06 7.42 -8.13
CA ARG A 17 4.75 6.14 -7.94
C ARG A 17 6.22 6.35 -7.65
N LEU A 18 6.86 7.24 -8.42
CA LEU A 18 8.30 7.47 -8.26
C LEU A 18 8.63 8.13 -6.93
N ILE A 19 7.80 9.04 -6.47
CA ILE A 19 8.01 9.70 -5.19
C ILE A 19 7.90 8.67 -4.05
N ALA A 20 6.86 7.85 -4.07
CA ALA A 20 6.67 6.83 -3.05
C ALA A 20 7.79 5.80 -3.07
N GLU A 21 8.22 5.41 -4.27
CA GLU A 21 9.33 4.48 -4.42
C GLU A 21 10.60 5.04 -3.78
N ALA A 22 10.92 6.29 -4.09
CA ALA A 22 12.13 6.92 -3.56
C ALA A 22 12.11 6.97 -2.04
N MET A 23 10.96 7.32 -1.47
CA MET A 23 10.83 7.41 -0.02
C MET A 23 10.97 6.06 0.66
N LEU A 24 10.35 5.03 0.11
CA LEU A 24 10.45 3.69 0.67
C LEU A 24 11.89 3.16 0.58
N LYS A 25 12.57 3.44 -0.52
CA LYS A 25 13.97 3.03 -0.64
C LYS A 25 14.83 3.71 0.40
N GLN A 26 14.56 4.98 0.71
CA GLN A 26 15.28 5.67 1.77
C GLN A 26 15.05 5.03 3.13
N LEU A 27 13.92 4.37 3.32
CA LEU A 27 13.59 3.66 4.55
C LEU A 27 14.14 2.22 4.56
N GLY A 28 14.85 1.83 3.52
CA GLY A 28 15.49 0.51 3.47
C GLY A 28 14.70 -0.56 2.75
N TRP A 29 13.63 -0.21 2.06
CA TRP A 29 12.80 -1.19 1.37
C TRP A 29 13.23 -1.38 -0.07
N SER A 30 13.05 -2.58 -0.58
CA SER A 30 13.02 -2.80 -2.03
C SER A 30 11.60 -2.58 -2.50
N VAL A 31 11.42 -2.08 -3.72
CA VAL A 31 10.11 -1.62 -4.16
C VAL A 31 9.80 -2.13 -5.56
N LEU A 32 8.60 -2.65 -5.73
CA LEU A 32 8.01 -2.93 -7.05
C LEU A 32 6.90 -1.93 -7.28
N LEU A 33 6.62 -1.65 -8.54
CA LEU A 33 5.62 -0.66 -8.92
C LEU A 33 4.53 -1.30 -9.77
N ALA A 34 3.29 -0.91 -9.53
CA ALA A 34 2.16 -1.30 -10.37
C ALA A 34 1.38 -0.05 -10.74
N CYS A 35 0.90 0.02 -11.96
CA CYS A 35 0.19 1.21 -12.45
C CYS A 35 -1.33 1.10 -12.33
N ASP A 36 -1.85 -0.07 -11.97
CA ASP A 36 -3.29 -0.23 -11.76
C ASP A 36 -3.55 -1.47 -10.90
N GLY A 37 -4.82 -1.67 -10.57
CA GLY A 37 -5.21 -2.76 -9.68
C GLY A 37 -4.99 -4.13 -10.26
N ARG A 38 -5.17 -4.30 -11.55
CA ARG A 38 -4.98 -5.60 -12.18
C ARG A 38 -3.52 -6.02 -12.15
N GLU A 39 -2.64 -5.07 -12.45
CA GLU A 39 -1.21 -5.35 -12.37
C GLU A 39 -0.81 -5.68 -10.95
N ALA A 40 -1.36 -4.96 -9.98
CA ALA A 40 -1.07 -5.22 -8.58
C ALA A 40 -1.48 -6.63 -8.18
N LEU A 41 -2.68 -7.06 -8.56
CA LEU A 41 -3.14 -8.41 -8.22
C LEU A 41 -2.30 -9.49 -8.90
N ARG A 42 -1.87 -9.23 -10.14
CA ARG A 42 -1.00 -10.18 -10.83
C ARG A 42 0.33 -10.33 -10.11
N MET A 43 0.91 -9.22 -9.67
CA MET A 43 2.17 -9.25 -8.93
C MET A 43 2.02 -9.94 -7.58
N LEU A 44 0.90 -9.70 -6.91
CA LEU A 44 0.62 -10.35 -5.63
C LEU A 44 0.51 -11.87 -5.77
N GLY A 45 0.06 -12.33 -6.91
CA GLY A 45 -0.05 -13.77 -7.17
C GLY A 45 1.27 -14.44 -7.49
N SER A 46 2.29 -13.68 -7.85
CA SER A 46 3.56 -14.25 -8.31
C SER A 46 4.76 -13.87 -7.44
N THR A 47 4.60 -12.97 -6.50
CA THR A 47 5.71 -12.44 -5.71
C THR A 47 5.28 -12.30 -4.25
N THR A 48 6.13 -12.72 -3.35
CA THR A 48 5.86 -12.55 -1.92
C THR A 48 6.21 -11.12 -1.52
N LEU A 49 5.21 -10.39 -1.04
CA LEU A 49 5.37 -8.99 -0.66
C LEU A 49 5.17 -8.84 0.84
N ASP A 50 5.80 -7.82 1.42
CA ASP A 50 5.70 -7.53 2.84
C ASP A 50 4.81 -6.34 3.14
N LEU A 51 4.52 -5.53 2.15
CA LEU A 51 3.75 -4.30 2.33
C LEU A 51 3.19 -3.83 1.00
N VAL A 52 1.98 -3.28 1.01
CA VAL A 52 1.40 -2.62 -0.17
C VAL A 52 1.00 -1.20 0.19
N LEU A 53 1.45 -0.25 -0.61
CA LEU A 53 0.98 1.14 -0.56
C LEU A 53 0.05 1.31 -1.75
N LEU A 54 -1.23 1.54 -1.50
CA LEU A 54 -2.27 1.36 -2.49
C LEU A 54 -3.11 2.62 -2.65
N ASP A 55 -3.05 3.22 -3.83
CA ASP A 55 -3.88 4.36 -4.18
C ASP A 55 -5.35 3.94 -4.20
N ILE A 56 -6.20 4.76 -3.60
CA ILE A 56 -7.63 4.49 -3.54
C ILE A 56 -8.31 4.83 -4.86
N SER A 57 -7.94 5.96 -5.46
CA SER A 57 -8.63 6.46 -6.66
C SER A 57 -7.87 6.12 -7.91
N MET A 58 -8.24 5.03 -8.55
CA MET A 58 -7.63 4.60 -9.81
C MET A 58 -8.74 4.26 -10.79
N PRO A 59 -8.54 4.52 -12.10
CA PRO A 59 -9.53 4.11 -13.08
C PRO A 59 -9.60 2.59 -13.18
N GLY A 60 -10.77 2.09 -13.48
CA GLY A 60 -11.00 0.64 -13.56
C GLY A 60 -11.20 0.06 -12.18
N MET A 61 -10.21 -0.66 -11.68
CA MET A 61 -10.31 -1.29 -10.37
C MET A 61 -9.79 -0.32 -9.31
N SER A 62 -10.63 0.04 -8.35
CA SER A 62 -10.26 0.96 -7.27
C SER A 62 -9.37 0.27 -6.25
N GLY A 63 -8.69 1.08 -5.42
CA GLY A 63 -7.90 0.53 -4.33
C GLY A 63 -8.73 -0.27 -3.34
N MET A 64 -9.99 0.13 -3.13
CA MET A 64 -10.88 -0.63 -2.25
C MET A 64 -11.10 -2.05 -2.78
N GLU A 65 -11.29 -2.17 -4.07
CA GLU A 65 -11.48 -3.48 -4.69
C GLU A 65 -10.23 -4.33 -4.60
N VAL A 66 -9.07 -3.73 -4.81
CA VAL A 66 -7.80 -4.47 -4.68
C VAL A 66 -7.63 -4.96 -3.25
N CYS A 67 -7.89 -4.11 -2.27
CA CYS A 67 -7.77 -4.50 -0.87
C CYS A 67 -8.73 -5.65 -0.52
N GLN A 68 -9.95 -5.57 -1.02
CA GLN A 68 -10.92 -6.62 -0.78
C GLN A 68 -10.44 -7.95 -1.35
N ASN A 69 -9.87 -7.94 -2.55
CA ASN A 69 -9.29 -9.13 -3.14
C ASN A 69 -8.15 -9.70 -2.30
N ILE A 70 -7.33 -8.83 -1.74
CA ILE A 70 -6.26 -9.26 -0.86
C ILE A 70 -6.83 -9.96 0.38
N ARG A 71 -7.82 -9.36 1.00
CA ARG A 71 -8.36 -9.87 2.27
C ARG A 71 -9.14 -11.18 2.10
N THR A 72 -9.69 -11.42 0.91
CA THR A 72 -10.41 -12.67 0.67
C THR A 72 -9.51 -13.79 0.19
N ASN A 73 -8.23 -13.50 -0.08
CA ASN A 73 -7.26 -14.51 -0.48
C ASN A 73 -6.54 -14.98 0.79
N SER A 74 -6.70 -16.25 1.16
CA SER A 74 -6.16 -16.75 2.42
C SER A 74 -4.64 -16.60 2.52
N ALA A 75 -3.94 -16.66 1.40
CA ALA A 75 -2.48 -16.50 1.40
C ALA A 75 -2.05 -15.06 1.65
N LEU A 76 -2.93 -14.09 1.42
CA LEU A 76 -2.62 -12.68 1.51
C LEU A 76 -3.41 -11.96 2.61
N ALA A 77 -4.22 -12.68 3.36
CA ALA A 77 -5.19 -12.08 4.27
C ALA A 77 -4.55 -11.21 5.36
N GLU A 78 -3.28 -11.47 5.69
CA GLU A 78 -2.58 -10.75 6.74
C GLU A 78 -1.59 -9.71 6.20
N LEU A 79 -1.52 -9.55 4.88
CA LEU A 79 -0.57 -8.63 4.26
C LEU A 79 -0.88 -7.18 4.68
N PRO A 80 0.11 -6.44 5.19
CA PRO A 80 -0.11 -5.03 5.53
C PRO A 80 -0.39 -4.20 4.28
N VAL A 81 -1.48 -3.44 4.31
CA VAL A 81 -1.90 -2.58 3.19
C VAL A 81 -2.16 -1.18 3.73
N ILE A 82 -1.48 -0.19 3.18
CA ILE A 82 -1.66 1.21 3.53
C ILE A 82 -2.44 1.89 2.41
N ALA A 83 -3.56 2.53 2.75
CA ALA A 83 -4.32 3.32 1.80
C ALA A 83 -3.61 4.65 1.56
N TYR A 84 -3.68 5.13 0.32
CA TYR A 84 -2.94 6.30 -0.11
C TYR A 84 -3.92 7.15 -0.93
N THR A 85 -4.34 8.29 -0.40
CA THR A 85 -5.44 9.04 -0.99
C THR A 85 -5.23 10.55 -0.85
N ALA A 86 -5.79 11.30 -1.80
CA ALA A 86 -5.75 12.76 -1.76
C ALA A 86 -6.70 13.33 -0.72
N HIS A 87 -7.74 12.57 -0.34
CA HIS A 87 -8.77 13.05 0.57
C HIS A 87 -9.11 11.98 1.60
N ALA A 88 -9.10 12.37 2.88
CA ALA A 88 -9.58 11.47 3.92
C ALA A 88 -10.12 12.30 5.07
N GLN A 89 -11.43 12.36 5.18
CA GLN A 89 -12.09 12.86 6.37
C GLN A 89 -12.01 11.78 7.45
N PRO A 90 -12.23 12.10 8.72
CA PRO A 90 -12.20 11.08 9.76
C PRO A 90 -13.10 9.89 9.48
N GLU A 91 -14.29 10.11 8.93
CA GLU A 91 -15.18 9.00 8.60
C GLU A 91 -14.68 8.16 7.44
N ASP A 92 -13.97 8.78 6.48
CA ASP A 92 -13.36 8.03 5.38
C ASP A 92 -12.28 7.10 5.91
N ARG A 93 -11.47 7.61 6.84
CA ARG A 93 -10.43 6.80 7.46
C ARG A 93 -11.04 5.59 8.15
N ARG A 94 -12.11 5.78 8.91
CA ARG A 94 -12.79 4.67 9.57
C ARG A 94 -13.29 3.63 8.57
N ASN A 95 -13.84 4.12 7.45
CA ASN A 95 -14.33 3.23 6.41
C ASN A 95 -13.21 2.44 5.74
N PHE A 96 -12.08 3.07 5.49
CA PHE A 96 -10.93 2.37 4.92
C PHE A 96 -10.43 1.29 5.87
N ILE A 97 -10.28 1.61 7.14
CA ILE A 97 -9.84 0.62 8.12
C ILE A 97 -10.85 -0.53 8.21
N ALA A 98 -12.14 -0.21 8.23
CA ALA A 98 -13.18 -1.24 8.27
C ALA A 98 -13.16 -2.12 7.03
N SER A 99 -12.69 -1.59 5.90
CA SER A 99 -12.62 -2.34 4.64
C SER A 99 -11.37 -3.22 4.53
N GLY A 100 -10.47 -3.13 5.50
CA GLY A 100 -9.30 -4.00 5.53
C GLY A 100 -7.95 -3.33 5.38
N PHE A 101 -7.91 -2.00 5.22
CA PHE A 101 -6.64 -1.29 5.22
C PHE A 101 -6.09 -1.20 6.64
N ASN A 102 -4.77 -1.28 6.75
CA ASN A 102 -4.12 -1.22 8.05
C ASN A 102 -3.80 0.21 8.48
N GLU A 103 -3.66 1.11 7.51
CA GLU A 103 -3.35 2.52 7.80
C GLU A 103 -3.76 3.36 6.61
N VAL A 104 -3.84 4.68 6.79
CA VAL A 104 -4.25 5.62 5.74
C VAL A 104 -3.26 6.77 5.70
N LEU A 105 -2.76 7.08 4.49
CA LEU A 105 -1.88 8.23 4.27
C LEU A 105 -2.55 9.19 3.30
N ILE A 106 -2.37 10.48 3.56
CA ILE A 106 -2.91 11.55 2.73
C ILE A 106 -1.83 12.06 1.79
N LYS A 107 -2.17 12.21 0.52
CA LYS A 107 -1.26 12.80 -0.48
C LYS A 107 -1.19 14.31 -0.29
N PRO A 108 -0.03 14.91 -0.53
CA PRO A 108 1.24 14.27 -0.84
C PRO A 108 1.88 13.70 0.41
N VAL A 109 2.42 12.50 0.32
CA VAL A 109 3.08 11.90 1.49
C VAL A 109 4.43 12.58 1.67
N ASN A 110 4.88 12.60 2.93
CA ASN A 110 6.25 12.96 3.22
C ASN A 110 6.92 11.78 3.91
N ARG A 111 8.23 11.88 4.07
CA ARG A 111 8.99 10.77 4.62
C ARG A 111 8.58 10.43 6.04
N GLU A 112 8.26 11.44 6.84
CA GLU A 112 7.87 11.23 8.24
C GLU A 112 6.56 10.49 8.37
N THR A 113 5.54 10.91 7.63
CA THR A 113 4.24 10.26 7.71
C THR A 113 4.30 8.85 7.15
N LEU A 114 5.08 8.66 6.08
CA LEU A 114 5.25 7.33 5.51
C LEU A 114 5.99 6.42 6.47
N ALA A 115 7.07 6.91 7.07
CA ALA A 115 7.84 6.12 8.03
C ALA A 115 6.99 5.71 9.22
N SER A 116 6.17 6.63 9.74
CA SER A 116 5.29 6.33 10.87
C SER A 116 4.26 5.28 10.51
N ALA A 117 3.64 5.39 9.33
CA ALA A 117 2.64 4.43 8.90
C ALA A 117 3.24 3.05 8.69
N VAL A 118 4.42 2.99 8.07
CA VAL A 118 5.10 1.72 7.83
C VAL A 118 5.46 1.07 9.17
N ALA A 119 6.00 1.84 10.10
CA ALA A 119 6.36 1.31 11.41
C ALA A 119 5.14 0.77 12.14
N ALA A 120 4.03 1.49 12.07
CA ALA A 120 2.80 1.08 12.74
C ALA A 120 2.29 -0.25 12.20
N VAL A 121 2.22 -0.41 10.88
CA VAL A 121 1.67 -1.63 10.31
C VAL A 121 2.63 -2.82 10.48
N MET A 122 3.94 -2.57 10.45
CA MET A 122 4.89 -3.65 10.62
C MET A 122 4.98 -4.11 12.07
N GLN A 123 4.74 -3.22 13.03
CA GLN A 123 4.70 -3.60 14.43
C GLN A 123 3.58 -4.58 14.72
N HIS A 124 2.42 -4.37 14.12
CA HIS A 124 1.27 -5.22 14.36
C HIS A 124 1.31 -6.51 13.56
N HIS A 125 2.31 -6.65 12.69
CA HIS A 125 2.38 -7.77 11.78
C HIS A 125 3.48 -8.75 12.17
N GLN A 126 3.71 -8.93 13.41
CA GLN A 126 4.76 -9.85 13.83
C GLN A 126 4.26 -11.26 14.11
#